data_b0db478f78802b2de95bfebce3704532
#
_entry.id   b0db478f78802b2de95bfebce3704532
#
_cell.length_a   1.000
_cell.length_b   1.000
_cell.length_c   1.000
_cell.angle_alpha   90.00
_cell.angle_beta   90.00
_cell.angle_gamma   90.00
#
_symmetry.space_group_name_H-M   'P 1'
#
loop_
_entity.id
_entity.type
_entity.pdbx_description
1 polymer ?
#
loop_
_entity_poly.entity_id
_entity_poly.type
_entity_poly.pdbx_seq_one_letter_code
_entity_poly.pdbx_strand_id
1 'polypeptide(L)'
;MRSSAASDVYKRQSMEVAYSTSICLMMEMQWVNSGSFHSGEFFHGPFEIVDKDVPFILLMNDGKTRPVDARALTFLHRFDALTTVVDAKDYGLGNAVDSSVITYFNPLMHTAVFRVYAEELSYVRQHPLTLRRYMWKLEY
;
A
#
# COMPACT_ATOMS: atom_id res chain seq x y z
N MET A 1 -28.63 12.98 5.36
CA MET A 1 -27.25 12.94 4.84
C MET A 1 -26.52 11.80 5.53
N ARG A 2 -26.19 10.73 4.83
CA ARG A 2 -25.29 9.71 5.38
C ARG A 2 -23.90 10.35 5.45
N SER A 3 -23.28 10.35 6.62
CA SER A 3 -22.00 11.01 6.83
C SER A 3 -20.95 10.43 5.87
N SER A 4 -20.26 11.26 5.14
CA SER A 4 -19.13 10.91 4.26
C SER A 4 -18.02 10.17 5.03
N ALA A 5 -17.89 10.39 6.32
CA ALA A 5 -16.91 9.74 7.19
C ALA A 5 -17.04 8.20 7.25
N ALA A 6 -18.26 7.67 7.31
CA ALA A 6 -18.46 6.20 7.34
C ALA A 6 -18.13 5.54 5.99
N SER A 7 -18.33 6.26 4.88
CA SER A 7 -17.94 5.82 3.54
C SER A 7 -16.42 5.81 3.34
N ASP A 8 -15.70 6.74 3.96
CA ASP A 8 -14.25 6.85 3.84
C ASP A 8 -13.50 5.76 4.60
N VAL A 9 -13.98 5.35 5.78
CA VAL A 9 -13.38 4.26 6.55
C VAL A 9 -13.34 2.95 5.76
N TYR A 10 -14.41 2.64 5.01
CA TYR A 10 -14.46 1.41 4.20
C TYR A 10 -13.66 1.48 2.90
N LYS A 11 -13.36 2.66 2.39
CA LYS A 11 -12.61 2.84 1.14
C LYS A 11 -11.09 2.92 1.34
N ARG A 12 -10.63 3.12 2.58
CA ARG A 12 -9.22 3.42 2.90
C ARG A 12 -8.55 2.36 3.76
N GLN A 13 -9.06 1.12 3.82
CA GLN A 13 -8.66 0.09 4.79
C GLN A 13 -7.15 -0.10 4.95
N SER A 14 -6.40 -0.10 3.86
CA SER A 14 -4.94 -0.23 3.91
C SER A 14 -4.21 1.05 3.48
N MET A 15 -4.90 2.19 3.44
CA MET A 15 -4.30 3.47 3.07
C MET A 15 -3.23 3.91 4.07
N GLU A 16 -3.44 3.68 5.36
CA GLU A 16 -2.47 3.99 6.41
C GLU A 16 -1.18 3.18 6.24
N VAL A 17 -1.31 1.92 5.80
CA VAL A 17 -0.16 1.05 5.51
C VAL A 17 0.56 1.55 4.26
N ALA A 18 -0.17 1.87 3.19
CA ALA A 18 0.42 2.44 1.97
C ALA A 18 1.12 3.78 2.27
N TYR A 19 0.48 4.65 3.06
CA TYR A 19 1.05 5.93 3.47
C TYR A 19 2.33 5.75 4.29
N SER A 20 2.30 4.93 5.34
CA SER A 20 3.48 4.68 6.17
C SER A 20 4.60 4.00 5.39
N THR A 21 4.28 3.08 4.48
CA THR A 21 5.26 2.47 3.58
C THR A 21 5.90 3.51 2.67
N SER A 22 5.10 4.40 2.08
CA SER A 22 5.60 5.48 1.22
C SER A 22 6.50 6.45 1.99
N ILE A 23 6.02 6.99 3.10
CA ILE A 23 6.74 8.03 3.85
C ILE A 23 7.91 7.44 4.66
N CYS A 24 7.65 6.41 5.46
CA CYS A 24 8.66 5.91 6.38
C CYS A 24 9.63 4.93 5.70
N LEU A 25 9.12 3.89 5.02
CA LEU A 25 10.01 2.93 4.40
C LEU A 25 10.70 3.50 3.17
N MET A 26 9.94 3.98 2.19
CA MET A 26 10.52 4.38 0.90
C MET A 26 11.30 5.69 1.02
N MET A 27 10.69 6.76 1.51
CA MET A 27 11.37 8.06 1.55
C MET A 27 12.38 8.15 2.69
N GLU A 28 11.97 7.87 3.94
CA GLU A 28 12.83 8.07 5.11
C GLU A 28 13.95 7.04 5.20
N MET A 29 13.59 5.74 5.12
CA MET A 29 14.54 4.65 5.35
C MET A 29 15.30 4.26 4.08
N GLN A 30 14.72 4.40 2.91
CA GLN A 30 15.32 3.93 1.65
C GLN A 30 15.67 5.05 0.67
N TRP A 31 15.30 6.30 0.94
CA TRP A 31 15.56 7.48 0.12
C TRP A 31 15.03 7.35 -1.32
N VAL A 32 13.90 6.70 -1.45
CA VAL A 32 13.18 6.50 -2.71
C VAL A 32 11.99 7.44 -2.75
N ASN A 33 11.88 8.23 -3.80
CA ASN A 33 10.69 9.04 -4.03
C ASN A 33 9.48 8.13 -4.22
N SER A 34 8.42 8.39 -3.49
CA SER A 34 7.21 7.60 -3.56
C SER A 34 5.98 8.42 -3.21
N GLY A 35 4.82 7.90 -3.53
CA GLY A 35 3.53 8.47 -3.18
C GLY A 35 2.54 7.36 -2.85
N SER A 36 1.47 7.71 -2.14
CA SER A 36 0.41 6.77 -1.80
C SER A 36 -0.95 7.40 -2.05
N PHE A 37 -1.88 6.59 -2.51
CA PHE A 37 -3.27 6.97 -2.75
C PHE A 37 -4.15 5.72 -2.63
N HIS A 38 -5.42 5.89 -2.34
CA HIS A 38 -6.33 4.75 -2.29
C HIS A 38 -6.99 4.49 -3.64
N SER A 39 -7.41 3.26 -3.88
CA SER A 39 -7.97 2.83 -5.17
C SER A 39 -9.20 3.64 -5.60
N GLY A 40 -9.94 4.25 -4.66
CA GLY A 40 -11.05 5.15 -4.96
C GLY A 40 -10.62 6.50 -5.54
N GLU A 41 -9.41 6.97 -5.25
CA GLU A 41 -8.84 8.20 -5.80
C GLU A 41 -8.02 7.95 -7.06
N PHE A 42 -7.67 6.70 -7.34
CA PHE A 42 -6.79 6.33 -8.45
C PHE A 42 -7.19 7.01 -9.76
N PHE A 43 -8.48 7.03 -10.09
CA PHE A 43 -9.01 7.60 -11.33
C PHE A 43 -9.29 9.12 -11.25
N HIS A 44 -8.83 9.81 -10.21
CA HIS A 44 -8.94 11.26 -10.04
C HIS A 44 -7.60 11.99 -10.18
N GLY A 45 -6.64 11.36 -10.86
CA GLY A 45 -5.31 11.93 -11.12
C GLY A 45 -4.19 10.90 -11.14
N PRO A 46 -4.03 10.05 -10.10
CA PRO A 46 -2.92 9.10 -10.05
C PRO A 46 -2.78 8.15 -11.25
N PHE A 47 -3.85 7.82 -11.92
CA PHE A 47 -3.82 6.96 -13.12
C PHE A 47 -3.06 7.58 -14.30
N GLU A 48 -2.90 8.90 -14.34
CA GLU A 48 -2.18 9.61 -15.41
C GLU A 48 -0.65 9.38 -15.36
N ILE A 49 -0.10 8.93 -14.23
CA ILE A 49 1.32 8.59 -14.11
C ILE A 49 1.61 7.12 -14.43
N VAL A 50 0.59 6.36 -14.84
CA VAL A 50 0.77 4.93 -15.13
C VAL A 50 1.59 4.76 -16.41
N ASP A 51 2.73 4.10 -16.26
CA ASP A 51 3.63 3.74 -17.35
C ASP A 51 4.29 2.40 -17.02
N LYS A 52 4.79 1.69 -18.04
CA LYS A 52 5.47 0.40 -17.90
C LYS A 52 6.73 0.46 -17.02
N ASP A 53 7.36 1.64 -16.93
CA ASP A 53 8.59 1.86 -16.15
C ASP A 53 8.33 2.44 -14.75
N VAL A 54 7.06 2.69 -14.41
CA VAL A 54 6.66 3.19 -13.09
C VAL A 54 6.18 2.02 -12.23
N PRO A 55 6.87 1.70 -11.12
CA PRO A 55 6.46 0.61 -10.24
C PRO A 55 5.27 1.00 -9.38
N PHE A 56 4.29 0.11 -9.31
CA PHE A 56 3.12 0.20 -8.43
C PHE A 56 3.09 -0.98 -7.46
N ILE A 57 2.78 -0.71 -6.20
CA ILE A 57 2.43 -1.75 -5.22
C ILE A 57 0.96 -1.58 -4.89
N LEU A 58 0.15 -2.56 -5.23
CA LEU A 58 -1.28 -2.57 -4.96
C LEU A 58 -1.60 -3.46 -3.77
N LEU A 59 -2.20 -2.88 -2.73
CA LEU A 59 -2.71 -3.61 -1.57
C LEU A 59 -4.16 -4.01 -1.83
N MET A 60 -4.38 -5.28 -2.10
CA MET A 60 -5.73 -5.81 -2.31
C MET A 60 -6.32 -6.30 -0.99
N ASN A 61 -7.36 -5.62 -0.55
CA ASN A 61 -8.07 -5.98 0.67
C ASN A 61 -8.99 -7.19 0.44
N ASP A 62 -9.24 -7.97 1.49
CA ASP A 62 -10.37 -8.88 1.53
C ASP A 62 -11.59 -8.18 2.14
N GLY A 63 -12.77 -8.38 1.53
CA GLY A 63 -14.01 -7.75 1.97
C GLY A 63 -14.57 -6.73 0.97
N LYS A 64 -15.34 -5.76 1.49
CA LYS A 64 -16.21 -4.88 0.69
C LYS A 64 -15.48 -3.91 -0.26
N THR A 65 -14.23 -3.59 -0.01
CA THR A 65 -13.44 -2.66 -0.84
C THR A 65 -12.76 -3.35 -2.03
N ARG A 66 -12.68 -4.65 -2.02
CA ARG A 66 -12.00 -5.45 -3.04
C ARG A 66 -12.39 -5.13 -4.49
N PRO A 67 -13.65 -4.88 -4.85
CA PRO A 67 -14.01 -4.50 -6.23
C PRO A 67 -13.37 -3.19 -6.69
N VAL A 68 -13.10 -2.25 -5.78
CA VAL A 68 -12.44 -0.99 -6.10
C VAL A 68 -10.94 -1.21 -6.37
N ASP A 69 -10.31 -2.05 -5.55
CA ASP A 69 -8.90 -2.46 -5.74
C ASP A 69 -8.74 -3.23 -7.07
N ALA A 70 -9.66 -4.16 -7.36
CA ALA A 70 -9.65 -4.93 -8.60
C ALA A 70 -9.81 -4.06 -9.85
N ARG A 71 -10.58 -2.97 -9.77
CA ARG A 71 -10.70 -2.00 -10.87
C ARG A 71 -9.38 -1.29 -11.14
N ALA A 72 -8.66 -0.89 -10.11
CA ALA A 72 -7.33 -0.29 -10.26
C ALA A 72 -6.34 -1.30 -10.86
N LEU A 73 -6.34 -2.55 -10.38
CA LEU A 73 -5.50 -3.62 -10.92
C LEU A 73 -5.74 -3.85 -12.40
N THR A 74 -7.02 -3.92 -12.80
CA THR A 74 -7.39 -4.10 -14.21
C THR A 74 -6.81 -2.99 -15.10
N PHE A 75 -6.82 -1.75 -14.60
CA PHE A 75 -6.23 -0.62 -15.31
C PHE A 75 -4.70 -0.75 -15.41
N LEU A 76 -4.03 -1.04 -14.30
CA LEU A 76 -2.57 -1.22 -14.28
C LEU A 76 -2.11 -2.31 -15.27
N HIS A 77 -2.81 -3.45 -15.29
CA HIS A 77 -2.52 -4.54 -16.22
C HIS A 77 -2.79 -4.15 -17.67
N ARG A 78 -3.82 -3.34 -17.93
CA ARG A 78 -4.14 -2.90 -19.32
C ARG A 78 -3.02 -2.08 -19.94
N PHE A 79 -2.23 -1.37 -19.15
CA PHE A 79 -1.14 -0.52 -19.59
C PHE A 79 0.24 -1.09 -19.25
N ASP A 80 0.31 -2.39 -18.96
CA ASP A 80 1.55 -3.13 -18.69
C ASP A 80 2.41 -2.48 -17.59
N ALA A 81 1.77 -1.81 -16.59
CA ALA A 81 2.47 -1.20 -15.49
C ALA A 81 3.24 -2.25 -14.66
N LEU A 82 4.42 -1.90 -14.19
CA LEU A 82 5.21 -2.76 -13.30
C LEU A 82 4.52 -2.86 -11.93
N THR A 83 3.64 -3.86 -11.78
CA THR A 83 2.74 -3.97 -10.63
C THR A 83 3.10 -5.15 -9.73
N THR A 84 3.33 -4.87 -8.45
CA THR A 84 3.38 -5.88 -7.39
C THR A 84 2.05 -5.86 -6.63
N VAL A 85 1.38 -7.00 -6.54
CA VAL A 85 0.11 -7.14 -5.81
C VAL A 85 0.37 -7.82 -4.47
N VAL A 86 -0.10 -7.20 -3.39
CA VAL A 86 -0.14 -7.80 -2.06
C VAL A 86 -1.60 -8.07 -1.73
N ASP A 87 -2.06 -9.29 -2.03
CA ASP A 87 -3.45 -9.67 -1.85
C ASP A 87 -3.67 -10.34 -0.49
N ALA A 88 -4.57 -9.79 0.32
CA ALA A 88 -4.91 -10.34 1.64
C ALA A 88 -5.37 -11.81 1.58
N LYS A 89 -5.95 -12.25 0.47
CA LYS A 89 -6.37 -13.64 0.29
C LYS A 89 -5.22 -14.63 0.16
N ASP A 90 -4.12 -14.20 -0.45
CA ASP A 90 -2.95 -15.06 -0.66
C ASP A 90 -2.25 -15.41 0.67
N TYR A 91 -2.46 -14.60 1.70
CA TYR A 91 -1.91 -14.81 3.04
C TYR A 91 -2.87 -15.53 4.00
N GLY A 92 -3.98 -16.05 3.50
CA GLY A 92 -4.92 -16.87 4.28
C GLY A 92 -5.71 -16.11 5.34
N LEU A 93 -5.84 -14.81 5.26
CA LEU A 93 -6.55 -13.99 6.23
C LEU A 93 -8.00 -14.48 6.43
N GLY A 94 -8.70 -14.84 5.36
CA GLY A 94 -10.07 -15.35 5.40
C GLY A 94 -10.23 -16.72 6.08
N ASN A 95 -9.13 -17.45 6.32
CA ASN A 95 -9.16 -18.70 7.08
C ASN A 95 -8.98 -18.47 8.59
N ALA A 96 -8.43 -17.33 8.97
CA ALA A 96 -8.10 -16.99 10.35
C ALA A 96 -9.13 -16.06 11.00
N VAL A 97 -9.89 -15.32 10.19
CA VAL A 97 -10.78 -14.25 10.66
C VAL A 97 -12.15 -14.37 9.99
N ASP A 98 -13.22 -14.19 10.78
CA ASP A 98 -14.60 -14.19 10.26
C ASP A 98 -14.82 -13.07 9.24
N SER A 99 -15.57 -13.36 8.19
CA SER A 99 -15.84 -12.44 7.09
C SER A 99 -16.53 -11.12 7.51
N SER A 100 -17.25 -11.12 8.63
CA SER A 100 -17.92 -9.92 9.15
C SER A 100 -16.95 -8.87 9.71
N VAL A 101 -15.75 -9.31 10.14
CA VAL A 101 -14.74 -8.44 10.75
C VAL A 101 -13.41 -8.41 9.96
N ILE A 102 -13.28 -9.18 8.89
CA ILE A 102 -12.05 -9.34 8.11
C ILE A 102 -11.48 -7.99 7.65
N THR A 103 -12.34 -7.03 7.36
CA THR A 103 -11.94 -5.70 6.89
C THR A 103 -11.03 -4.97 7.86
N TYR A 104 -11.15 -5.22 9.17
CA TYR A 104 -10.31 -4.59 10.19
C TYR A 104 -8.91 -5.22 10.29
N PHE A 105 -8.72 -6.40 9.71
CA PHE A 105 -7.47 -7.15 9.80
C PHE A 105 -6.58 -7.01 8.55
N ASN A 106 -7.11 -6.51 7.43
CA ASN A 106 -6.30 -6.24 6.24
C ASN A 106 -5.08 -5.36 6.53
N PRO A 107 -5.18 -4.22 7.23
CA PRO A 107 -4.01 -3.39 7.53
C PRO A 107 -2.95 -4.11 8.36
N LEU A 108 -3.36 -4.94 9.31
CA LEU A 108 -2.43 -5.71 10.15
C LEU A 108 -1.64 -6.72 9.32
N MET A 109 -2.33 -7.44 8.44
CA MET A 109 -1.70 -8.39 7.53
C MET A 109 -0.76 -7.68 6.57
N HIS A 110 -1.19 -6.61 5.89
CA HIS A 110 -0.35 -5.84 5.00
C HIS A 110 0.88 -5.26 5.71
N THR A 111 0.73 -4.76 6.95
CA THR A 111 1.86 -4.29 7.76
C THR A 111 2.88 -5.40 8.01
N ALA A 112 2.42 -6.61 8.33
CA ALA A 112 3.31 -7.75 8.55
C ALA A 112 4.10 -8.10 7.28
N VAL A 113 3.46 -8.11 6.11
CA VAL A 113 4.11 -8.35 4.81
C VAL A 113 5.15 -7.26 4.51
N PHE A 114 4.79 -5.98 4.72
CA PHE A 114 5.74 -4.89 4.45
C PHE A 114 6.94 -4.86 5.40
N ARG A 115 6.84 -5.43 6.59
CA ARG A 115 8.02 -5.60 7.46
C ARG A 115 9.05 -6.54 6.82
N VAL A 116 8.58 -7.63 6.22
CA VAL A 116 9.46 -8.54 5.48
C VAL A 116 10.03 -7.84 4.25
N TYR A 117 9.21 -7.17 3.46
CA TYR A 117 9.67 -6.42 2.29
C TYR A 117 10.69 -5.32 2.65
N ALA A 118 10.54 -4.68 3.81
CA ALA A 118 11.49 -3.68 4.27
C ALA A 118 12.88 -4.27 4.50
N GLU A 119 12.96 -5.42 5.15
CA GLU A 119 14.22 -6.10 5.41
C GLU A 119 14.86 -6.59 4.10
N GLU A 120 14.08 -7.23 3.23
CA GLU A 120 14.54 -7.71 1.93
C GLU A 120 15.02 -6.55 1.04
N LEU A 121 14.26 -5.45 0.99
CA LEU A 121 14.64 -4.26 0.23
C LEU A 121 15.94 -3.65 0.74
N SER A 122 16.09 -3.56 2.07
CA SER A 122 17.29 -3.09 2.72
C SER A 122 18.51 -3.93 2.34
N TYR A 123 18.33 -5.25 2.32
CA TYR A 123 19.39 -6.20 1.95
C TYR A 123 19.77 -6.07 0.48
N VAL A 124 18.80 -6.13 -0.43
CA VAL A 124 19.02 -6.05 -1.88
C VAL A 124 19.68 -4.73 -2.28
N ARG A 125 19.25 -3.63 -1.66
CA ARG A 125 19.80 -2.29 -1.94
C ARG A 125 21.09 -1.98 -1.18
N GLN A 126 21.53 -2.84 -0.28
CA GLN A 126 22.65 -2.57 0.62
C GLN A 126 22.49 -1.24 1.38
N HIS A 127 21.24 -0.94 1.77
CA HIS A 127 20.84 0.30 2.40
C HIS A 127 20.10 0.03 3.72
N PRO A 128 20.82 0.01 4.86
CA PRO A 128 20.24 -0.35 6.15
C PRO A 128 19.04 0.51 6.54
N LEU A 129 18.00 -0.10 7.11
CA LEU A 129 16.79 0.60 7.56
C LEU A 129 17.04 1.69 8.61
N THR A 130 18.17 1.63 9.31
CA THR A 130 18.57 2.61 10.32
C THR A 130 19.34 3.79 9.76
N LEU A 131 19.73 3.73 8.48
CA LEU A 131 20.49 4.81 7.86
C LEU A 131 19.61 6.04 7.70
N ARG A 132 20.11 7.19 8.20
CA ARG A 132 19.43 8.48 8.09
C ARG A 132 20.41 9.53 7.53
N ARG A 133 19.88 10.42 6.69
CA ARG A 133 20.65 11.54 6.14
C ARG A 133 20.66 12.73 7.08
N TYR A 134 19.50 13.08 7.61
CA TYR A 134 19.28 14.29 8.41
C TYR A 134 18.70 14.00 9.79
N MET A 135 17.72 13.08 9.87
CA MET A 135 17.02 12.73 11.10
C MET A 135 18.04 12.31 12.18
N TRP A 136 17.88 12.86 13.38
CA TRP A 136 18.77 12.70 14.55
C TRP A 136 20.20 13.22 14.36
N LYS A 137 20.49 13.94 13.26
CA LYS A 137 21.82 14.52 12.98
C LYS A 137 21.78 16.03 12.91
N LEU A 138 20.62 16.62 12.66
CA LEU A 138 20.43 18.06 12.55
C LEU A 138 19.31 18.49 13.50
N GLU A 139 19.40 19.75 13.99
CA GLU A 139 18.29 20.45 14.64
C GLU A 139 17.38 21.04 13.54
N TYR A 140 16.05 20.89 13.70
CA TYR A 140 15.04 21.42 12.76
C TYR A 140 13.72 21.74 13.47
#